data_87cf5e8a5fb2aa37a45c65dd8a913e7d
#
_entry.id   87cf5e8a5fb2aa37a45c65dd8a913e7d
#
_cell.length_a   1.000
_cell.length_b   1.000
_cell.length_c   1.000
_cell.angle_alpha   90.00
_cell.angle_beta   90.00
_cell.angle_gamma   90.00
#
_symmetry.space_group_name_H-M   'P 1'
#
loop_
_entity.id
_entity.type
_entity.pdbx_description
1 polymer ?
#
loop_
_entity_poly.entity_id
_entity_poly.type
_entity_poly.pdbx_seq_one_letter_code
_entity_poly.pdbx_strand_id
1 'polypeptide(L)'
;AGIDFAIIRCGFGGEWDGQEENWAQDDPQWRRNADECTRLGIPFGAYLYSYATTVEEARSEADHVARLLGLTAPPQEGLDDYTAAPYRLSYPVYYDLEDKYISGVFPSEMAEITQAFFDRLTEYGYTGAQGLYASRNWVRARMTDPAFDKWRDNLWIARFSDDLNYAG
;
A
#
# COMPACT_ATOMS: atom_id res chain seq x y z
N ALA A 1 3.46 -24.42 -14.38
CA ALA A 1 3.28 -24.00 -12.98
C ALA A 1 2.25 -22.88 -12.97
N GLY A 2 1.19 -23.03 -12.19
CA GLY A 2 0.18 -21.97 -12.03
C GLY A 2 0.65 -20.92 -11.04
N ILE A 3 0.07 -19.72 -11.13
CA ILE A 3 0.18 -18.67 -10.10
C ILE A 3 -1.03 -18.84 -9.19
N ASP A 4 -0.80 -19.02 -7.89
CA ASP A 4 -1.88 -19.20 -6.91
C ASP A 4 -2.47 -17.85 -6.47
N PHE A 5 -1.63 -16.81 -6.36
CA PHE A 5 -2.02 -15.44 -6.06
C PHE A 5 -0.92 -14.44 -6.47
N ALA A 6 -1.22 -13.15 -6.45
CA ALA A 6 -0.27 -12.07 -6.67
C ALA A 6 -0.46 -10.93 -5.64
N ILE A 7 0.63 -10.30 -5.23
CA ILE A 7 0.60 -8.99 -4.55
C ILE A 7 1.32 -8.01 -5.47
N ILE A 8 0.60 -7.00 -5.95
CA ILE A 8 1.02 -6.15 -7.05
C ILE A 8 1.31 -4.75 -6.52
N ARG A 9 2.50 -4.22 -6.85
CA ARG A 9 2.77 -2.81 -6.56
C ARG A 9 1.81 -1.93 -7.36
N CYS A 10 1.09 -1.06 -6.68
CA CYS A 10 0.23 -0.10 -7.35
C CYS A 10 0.95 1.23 -7.62
N GLY A 11 1.84 1.65 -6.73
CA GLY A 11 2.56 2.91 -6.90
C GLY A 11 3.49 3.22 -5.74
N PHE A 12 3.90 4.48 -5.70
CA PHE A 12 4.78 5.07 -4.69
C PHE A 12 4.23 6.43 -4.27
N GLY A 13 4.35 6.78 -2.98
CA GLY A 13 4.00 8.10 -2.49
C GLY A 13 2.56 8.52 -2.70
N GLY A 14 2.28 9.78 -2.39
CA GLY A 14 0.94 10.37 -2.41
C GLY A 14 0.48 10.85 -3.78
N GLU A 15 -0.72 11.40 -3.81
CA GLU A 15 -1.26 12.09 -4.98
C GLU A 15 -0.47 13.37 -5.25
N TRP A 16 -0.42 13.76 -6.51
CA TRP A 16 0.24 14.98 -6.93
C TRP A 16 -0.46 16.23 -6.35
N ASP A 17 0.30 17.04 -5.61
CA ASP A 17 -0.17 18.26 -4.98
C ASP A 17 0.12 19.54 -5.80
N GLY A 18 0.60 19.38 -7.03
CA GLY A 18 1.01 20.48 -7.90
C GLY A 18 2.49 20.82 -7.84
N GLN A 19 3.26 20.16 -6.99
CA GLN A 19 4.71 20.32 -6.90
C GLN A 19 5.44 19.16 -7.57
N GLU A 20 6.51 19.44 -8.31
CA GLU A 20 7.25 18.41 -9.07
C GLU A 20 7.88 17.33 -8.19
N GLU A 21 8.04 17.60 -6.88
CA GLU A 21 8.72 16.71 -5.94
C GLU A 21 7.79 15.62 -5.35
N ASN A 22 6.46 15.79 -5.45
CA ASN A 22 5.46 14.93 -4.82
C ASN A 22 4.52 14.27 -5.84
N TRP A 23 5.06 13.76 -6.92
CA TRP A 23 4.27 13.09 -7.94
C TRP A 23 3.70 11.77 -7.41
N ALA A 24 2.41 11.57 -7.61
CA ALA A 24 1.83 10.25 -7.58
C ALA A 24 2.54 9.39 -8.63
N GLN A 25 3.36 8.48 -8.18
CA GLN A 25 4.11 7.60 -9.07
C GLN A 25 3.35 6.28 -9.20
N ASP A 26 2.41 6.25 -10.14
CA ASP A 26 1.74 5.01 -10.51
C ASP A 26 2.79 3.99 -10.98
N ASP A 27 2.68 2.75 -10.52
CA ASP A 27 3.47 1.69 -11.14
C ASP A 27 3.00 1.51 -12.60
N PRO A 28 3.86 1.64 -13.60
CA PRO A 28 3.48 1.60 -15.01
C PRO A 28 2.88 0.24 -15.43
N GLN A 29 3.04 -0.80 -14.63
CA GLN A 29 2.46 -2.11 -14.87
C GLN A 29 1.22 -2.41 -14.01
N TRP A 30 0.86 -1.50 -13.08
CA TRP A 30 -0.26 -1.73 -12.17
C TRP A 30 -1.52 -2.13 -12.89
N ARG A 31 -2.01 -1.26 -13.77
CA ARG A 31 -3.28 -1.46 -14.48
C ARG A 31 -3.28 -2.75 -15.28
N ARG A 32 -2.23 -2.97 -16.08
CA ARG A 32 -2.08 -4.19 -16.87
C ARG A 32 -2.13 -5.44 -15.99
N ASN A 33 -1.40 -5.45 -14.87
CA ASN A 33 -1.30 -6.61 -14.00
C ASN A 33 -2.61 -6.85 -13.25
N ALA A 34 -3.27 -5.81 -12.75
CA ALA A 34 -4.55 -5.90 -12.05
C ALA A 34 -5.67 -6.37 -13.01
N ASP A 35 -5.72 -5.83 -14.24
CA ASP A 35 -6.66 -6.25 -15.28
C ASP A 35 -6.46 -7.72 -15.66
N GLU A 36 -5.22 -8.17 -15.84
CA GLU A 36 -4.91 -9.56 -16.18
C GLU A 36 -5.23 -10.53 -15.03
N CYS A 37 -4.93 -10.17 -13.79
CA CYS A 37 -5.35 -10.96 -12.63
C CYS A 37 -6.86 -11.09 -12.56
N THR A 38 -7.59 -9.97 -12.77
CA THR A 38 -9.06 -9.97 -12.81
C THR A 38 -9.58 -10.84 -13.94
N ARG A 39 -9.06 -10.69 -15.15
CA ARG A 39 -9.47 -11.45 -16.35
C ARG A 39 -9.22 -12.95 -16.19
N LEU A 40 -8.10 -13.33 -15.57
CA LEU A 40 -7.69 -14.73 -15.40
C LEU A 40 -8.25 -15.37 -14.11
N GLY A 41 -8.93 -14.60 -13.26
CA GLY A 41 -9.42 -15.06 -11.96
C GLY A 41 -8.29 -15.39 -10.98
N ILE A 42 -7.13 -14.76 -11.12
CA ILE A 42 -6.01 -14.89 -10.17
C ILE A 42 -6.30 -14.02 -8.97
N PRO A 43 -6.40 -14.58 -7.74
CA PRO A 43 -6.56 -13.78 -6.53
C PRO A 43 -5.39 -12.83 -6.35
N PHE A 44 -5.64 -11.55 -6.02
CA PHE A 44 -4.55 -10.61 -5.82
C PHE A 44 -4.84 -9.58 -4.73
N GLY A 45 -3.76 -8.97 -4.23
CA GLY A 45 -3.73 -7.80 -3.39
C GLY A 45 -2.86 -6.72 -4.00
N ALA A 46 -2.77 -5.58 -3.34
CA ALA A 46 -1.97 -4.45 -3.79
C ALA A 46 -0.98 -4.01 -2.71
N TYR A 47 0.11 -3.31 -3.10
CA TYR A 47 0.91 -2.57 -2.14
C TYR A 47 1.36 -1.22 -2.69
N LEU A 48 1.45 -0.24 -1.80
CA LEU A 48 2.01 1.07 -2.04
C LEU A 48 3.32 1.22 -1.27
N TYR A 49 4.39 1.65 -1.96
CA TYR A 49 5.65 2.01 -1.32
C TYR A 49 5.55 3.42 -0.72
N SER A 50 5.64 3.53 0.60
CA SER A 50 5.39 4.77 1.32
C SER A 50 6.63 5.63 1.47
N TYR A 51 6.43 6.94 1.34
CA TYR A 51 7.38 7.99 1.72
C TYR A 51 6.85 8.88 2.86
N ALA A 52 5.64 8.62 3.35
CA ALA A 52 4.95 9.48 4.31
C ALA A 52 5.69 9.60 5.64
N THR A 53 5.96 10.82 6.05
CA THR A 53 6.51 11.20 7.35
C THR A 53 5.50 11.94 8.22
N THR A 54 4.33 12.27 7.67
CA THR A 54 3.21 12.95 8.35
C THR A 54 1.89 12.26 8.06
N VAL A 55 0.89 12.55 8.88
CA VAL A 55 -0.50 12.08 8.70
C VAL A 55 -1.08 12.59 7.37
N GLU A 56 -0.80 13.82 7.01
CA GLU A 56 -1.28 14.45 5.77
C GLU A 56 -0.71 13.73 4.54
N GLU A 57 0.59 13.42 4.55
CA GLU A 57 1.22 12.65 3.48
C GLU A 57 0.63 11.25 3.37
N ALA A 58 0.39 10.57 4.50
CA ALA A 58 -0.25 9.25 4.50
C ALA A 58 -1.68 9.27 3.95
N ARG A 59 -2.45 10.33 4.24
CA ARG A 59 -3.78 10.53 3.65
C ARG A 59 -3.68 10.74 2.14
N SER A 60 -2.72 11.52 1.67
CA SER A 60 -2.44 11.69 0.25
C SER A 60 -2.04 10.37 -0.43
N GLU A 61 -1.25 9.54 0.23
CA GLU A 61 -0.91 8.19 -0.25
C GLU A 61 -2.14 7.28 -0.33
N ALA A 62 -3.07 7.41 0.62
CA ALA A 62 -4.34 6.69 0.56
C ALA A 62 -5.26 7.20 -0.57
N ASP A 63 -5.27 8.51 -0.85
CA ASP A 63 -5.99 9.09 -1.99
C ASP A 63 -5.45 8.51 -3.30
N HIS A 64 -4.13 8.37 -3.44
CA HIS A 64 -3.46 7.73 -4.56
C HIS A 64 -3.92 6.26 -4.72
N VAL A 65 -3.87 5.47 -3.67
CA VAL A 65 -4.34 4.07 -3.71
C VAL A 65 -5.83 3.98 -4.04
N ALA A 66 -6.66 4.84 -3.45
CA ALA A 66 -8.10 4.87 -3.71
C ALA A 66 -8.41 5.12 -5.18
N ARG A 67 -7.69 6.06 -5.82
CA ARG A 67 -7.77 6.31 -7.25
C ARG A 67 -7.36 5.08 -8.06
N LEU A 68 -6.22 4.47 -7.75
CA LEU A 68 -5.72 3.29 -8.46
C LEU A 68 -6.64 2.06 -8.33
N LEU A 69 -7.32 1.93 -7.21
CA LEU A 69 -8.31 0.88 -6.98
C LEU A 69 -9.69 1.20 -7.61
N GLY A 70 -9.91 2.41 -8.11
CA GLY A 70 -11.19 2.83 -8.65
C GLY A 70 -12.24 3.14 -7.58
N LEU A 71 -11.83 3.50 -6.37
CA LEU A 71 -12.74 3.84 -5.26
C LEU A 71 -13.17 5.30 -5.29
N THR A 72 -12.42 6.17 -5.97
CA THR A 72 -12.77 7.58 -6.14
C THR A 72 -13.70 7.76 -7.34
N ALA A 73 -14.50 8.83 -7.34
CA ALA A 73 -15.23 9.23 -8.53
C ALA A 73 -14.23 9.47 -9.68
N PRO A 74 -14.63 9.21 -10.95
CA PRO A 74 -13.73 9.43 -12.06
C PRO A 74 -13.24 10.89 -12.08
N PRO A 75 -11.97 11.12 -12.43
CA PRO A 75 -11.41 12.46 -12.51
C PRO A 75 -12.20 13.29 -13.54
N GLN A 76 -12.23 14.61 -13.32
CA GLN A 76 -12.86 15.56 -14.23
C GLN A 76 -12.29 15.41 -15.65
N GLU A 77 -13.14 15.78 -16.65
CA GLU A 77 -12.88 15.67 -18.09
C GLU A 77 -11.42 15.94 -18.49
N GLY A 78 -10.79 14.95 -19.12
CA GLY A 78 -9.48 15.08 -19.76
C GLY A 78 -8.36 14.20 -19.20
N LEU A 79 -8.60 13.46 -18.14
CA LEU A 79 -7.67 12.42 -17.65
C LEU A 79 -8.21 11.04 -18.03
N ASP A 80 -7.33 10.19 -18.52
CA ASP A 80 -7.64 8.88 -19.08
C ASP A 80 -8.65 8.08 -18.26
N ASP A 81 -9.58 7.51 -18.96
CA ASP A 81 -10.76 6.75 -18.62
C ASP A 81 -10.59 5.74 -17.45
N TYR A 82 -10.66 6.22 -16.21
CA TYR A 82 -10.79 5.40 -15.00
C TYR A 82 -12.27 5.06 -14.71
N THR A 83 -13.05 4.76 -15.73
CA THR A 83 -14.45 4.35 -15.61
C THR A 83 -14.62 2.85 -15.31
N ALA A 84 -13.54 2.14 -15.01
CA ALA A 84 -13.61 0.74 -14.62
C ALA A 84 -14.23 0.61 -13.22
N ALA A 85 -15.06 -0.41 -13.02
CA ALA A 85 -15.54 -0.78 -11.70
C ALA A 85 -14.35 -1.02 -10.74
N PRO A 86 -14.48 -0.72 -9.44
CA PRO A 86 -13.41 -0.92 -8.48
C PRO A 86 -12.82 -2.33 -8.53
N TYR A 87 -11.50 -2.45 -8.46
CA TYR A 87 -10.85 -3.75 -8.37
C TYR A 87 -11.28 -4.47 -7.09
N ARG A 88 -11.58 -5.76 -7.20
CA ARG A 88 -11.92 -6.63 -6.07
C ARG A 88 -10.68 -7.38 -5.62
N LEU A 89 -10.07 -6.90 -4.56
CA LEU A 89 -8.91 -7.54 -3.98
C LEU A 89 -9.33 -8.76 -3.12
N SER A 90 -8.63 -9.88 -3.30
CA SER A 90 -8.75 -11.10 -2.48
C SER A 90 -7.74 -11.12 -1.33
N TYR A 91 -6.71 -10.29 -1.41
CA TYR A 91 -5.64 -10.11 -0.44
C TYR A 91 -5.59 -8.65 0.00
N PRO A 92 -4.88 -8.32 1.09
CA PRO A 92 -4.80 -6.97 1.63
C PRO A 92 -4.30 -5.92 0.64
N VAL A 93 -4.65 -4.66 0.93
CA VAL A 93 -3.77 -3.53 0.60
C VAL A 93 -2.67 -3.50 1.65
N TYR A 94 -1.43 -3.64 1.20
CA TYR A 94 -0.24 -3.52 2.05
C TYR A 94 0.33 -2.11 1.99
N TYR A 95 0.59 -1.55 3.15
CA TYR A 95 1.33 -0.30 3.29
C TYR A 95 2.79 -0.66 3.55
N ASP A 96 3.68 -0.31 2.60
CA ASP A 96 5.09 -0.70 2.59
C ASP A 96 5.93 0.38 3.28
N LEU A 97 6.37 0.09 4.51
CA LEU A 97 6.99 1.02 5.44
C LEU A 97 8.49 0.71 5.64
N GLU A 98 9.32 0.92 4.62
CA GLU A 98 10.75 0.63 4.74
C GLU A 98 11.68 1.67 4.09
N ASP A 99 11.14 2.80 3.62
CA ASP A 99 11.97 3.83 3.00
C ASP A 99 12.86 4.55 4.03
N LYS A 100 14.04 4.93 3.59
CA LYS A 100 15.02 5.65 4.42
C LYS A 100 14.51 7.00 4.94
N TYR A 101 13.61 7.67 4.21
CA TYR A 101 13.05 8.96 4.61
C TYR A 101 12.21 8.84 5.87
N ILE A 102 11.48 7.73 6.03
CA ILE A 102 10.67 7.48 7.23
C ILE A 102 11.50 6.93 8.41
N SER A 103 12.81 6.74 8.23
CA SER A 103 13.68 6.19 9.28
C SER A 103 13.84 7.09 10.50
N GLY A 104 13.55 8.38 10.38
CA GLY A 104 13.57 9.36 11.48
C GLY A 104 12.28 9.45 12.28
N VAL A 105 11.18 8.89 11.78
CA VAL A 105 9.85 8.94 12.42
C VAL A 105 9.83 8.04 13.66
N PHE A 106 9.29 8.51 14.79
CA PHE A 106 9.16 7.68 15.99
C PHE A 106 8.11 6.56 15.80
N PRO A 107 8.25 5.41 16.48
CA PRO A 107 7.31 4.29 16.36
C PRO A 107 5.83 4.67 16.58
N SER A 108 5.53 5.53 17.55
CA SER A 108 4.17 6.01 17.81
C SER A 108 3.63 6.88 16.66
N GLU A 109 4.44 7.78 16.13
CA GLU A 109 4.07 8.62 14.98
C GLU A 109 3.87 7.77 13.73
N MET A 110 4.73 6.77 13.52
CA MET A 110 4.58 5.83 12.41
C MET A 110 3.27 5.02 12.51
N ALA A 111 2.86 4.67 13.74
CA ALA A 111 1.57 4.02 13.95
C ALA A 111 0.39 4.94 13.64
N GLU A 112 0.46 6.23 14.00
CA GLU A 112 -0.54 7.25 13.65
C GLU A 112 -0.62 7.47 12.12
N ILE A 113 0.52 7.60 11.46
CA ILE A 113 0.66 7.70 10.00
C ILE A 113 0.00 6.50 9.32
N THR A 114 0.33 5.29 9.79
CA THR A 114 -0.25 4.04 9.28
C THR A 114 -1.76 3.99 9.47
N GLN A 115 -2.25 4.41 10.63
CA GLN A 115 -3.68 4.47 10.90
C GLN A 115 -4.38 5.45 9.97
N ALA A 116 -3.81 6.64 9.78
CA ALA A 116 -4.38 7.67 8.93
C ALA A 116 -4.51 7.23 7.47
N PHE A 117 -3.54 6.46 6.95
CA PHE A 117 -3.62 5.84 5.63
C PHE A 117 -4.84 4.92 5.50
N PHE A 118 -5.02 3.99 6.44
CA PHE A 118 -6.13 3.04 6.37
C PHE A 118 -7.49 3.66 6.68
N ASP A 119 -7.55 4.63 7.59
CA ASP A 119 -8.77 5.38 7.85
C ASP A 119 -9.23 6.13 6.60
N ARG A 120 -8.29 6.74 5.87
CA ARG A 120 -8.59 7.45 4.64
C ARG A 120 -9.08 6.51 3.53
N LEU A 121 -8.50 5.32 3.37
CA LEU A 121 -9.01 4.30 2.46
C LEU A 121 -10.43 3.86 2.84
N THR A 122 -10.70 3.74 4.13
CA THR A 122 -12.04 3.39 4.64
C THR A 122 -13.06 4.51 4.34
N GLU A 123 -12.67 5.78 4.40
CA GLU A 123 -13.51 6.91 3.99
C GLU A 123 -13.94 6.81 2.51
N TYR A 124 -13.10 6.22 1.64
CA TYR A 124 -13.43 5.91 0.24
C TYR A 124 -14.24 4.62 0.06
N GLY A 125 -14.63 3.96 1.14
CA GLY A 125 -15.42 2.73 1.10
C GLY A 125 -14.59 1.45 0.93
N TYR A 126 -13.27 1.47 1.15
CA TYR A 126 -12.46 0.27 1.20
C TYR A 126 -12.82 -0.57 2.43
N THR A 127 -13.28 -1.78 2.20
CA THR A 127 -13.68 -2.75 3.25
C THR A 127 -12.80 -4.01 3.24
N GLY A 128 -11.76 -4.03 2.41
CA GLY A 128 -10.84 -5.16 2.31
C GLY A 128 -9.87 -5.25 3.48
N ALA A 129 -9.09 -6.31 3.50
CA ALA A 129 -8.07 -6.50 4.52
C ALA A 129 -6.95 -5.45 4.41
N GLN A 130 -6.47 -5.00 5.55
CA GLN A 130 -5.36 -4.06 5.71
C GLN A 130 -4.11 -4.84 6.11
N GLY A 131 -2.98 -4.57 5.48
CA GLY A 131 -1.72 -5.26 5.76
C GLY A 131 -0.53 -4.31 5.81
N LEU A 132 0.55 -4.74 6.42
CA LEU A 132 1.81 -4.02 6.45
C LEU A 132 2.90 -4.86 5.81
N TYR A 133 3.79 -4.19 5.07
CA TYR A 133 5.02 -4.79 4.60
C TYR A 133 6.22 -4.00 5.11
N ALA A 134 7.22 -4.73 5.58
CA ALA A 134 8.56 -4.20 5.86
C ALA A 134 9.59 -5.31 5.97
N SER A 135 10.87 -4.95 5.94
CA SER A 135 11.94 -5.89 6.27
C SER A 135 11.90 -6.29 7.75
N ARG A 136 12.40 -7.49 8.06
CA ARG A 136 12.47 -7.99 9.45
C ARG A 136 13.18 -7.02 10.41
N ASN A 137 14.26 -6.40 9.95
CA ASN A 137 15.00 -5.45 10.78
C ASN A 137 14.16 -4.20 11.06
N TRP A 138 13.42 -3.75 10.07
CA TRP A 138 12.53 -2.61 10.20
C TRP A 138 11.38 -2.89 11.17
N VAL A 139 10.71 -4.04 11.03
CA VAL A 139 9.64 -4.46 11.96
C VAL A 139 10.15 -4.44 13.40
N ARG A 140 11.32 -5.02 13.67
CA ARG A 140 11.88 -5.09 15.01
C ARG A 140 12.30 -3.74 15.59
N ALA A 141 12.77 -2.84 14.75
CA ALA A 141 13.31 -1.55 15.18
C ALA A 141 12.27 -0.42 15.21
N ARG A 142 11.23 -0.52 14.37
CA ARG A 142 10.35 0.63 14.08
C ARG A 142 8.87 0.35 14.35
N MET A 143 8.40 -0.90 14.22
CA MET A 143 7.00 -1.26 14.50
C MET A 143 6.86 -1.78 15.93
N THR A 144 7.38 -1.03 16.90
CA THR A 144 7.43 -1.43 18.32
C THR A 144 6.29 -0.85 19.14
N ASP A 145 5.51 0.08 18.58
CA ASP A 145 4.33 0.61 19.26
C ASP A 145 3.20 -0.44 19.27
N PRO A 146 2.50 -0.62 20.41
CA PRO A 146 1.39 -1.57 20.52
C PRO A 146 0.25 -1.34 19.53
N ALA A 147 0.09 -0.14 18.98
CA ALA A 147 -0.91 0.16 17.97
C ALA A 147 -0.72 -0.65 16.67
N PHE A 148 0.49 -1.19 16.42
CA PHE A 148 0.73 -2.08 15.28
C PHE A 148 0.14 -3.49 15.46
N ASP A 149 -0.25 -3.88 16.68
CA ASP A 149 -0.75 -5.23 16.97
C ASP A 149 -2.00 -5.60 16.15
N LYS A 150 -2.82 -4.62 15.79
CA LYS A 150 -4.03 -4.84 14.98
C LYS A 150 -3.76 -5.31 13.55
N TRP A 151 -2.56 -5.13 13.02
CA TRP A 151 -2.16 -5.59 11.68
C TRP A 151 -1.30 -6.86 11.70
N ARG A 152 -1.05 -7.47 12.87
CA ARG A 152 -0.16 -8.64 13.01
C ARG A 152 -0.54 -9.81 12.12
N ASP A 153 -1.84 -10.05 11.94
CA ASP A 153 -2.34 -11.17 11.14
C ASP A 153 -2.11 -10.98 9.62
N ASN A 154 -1.86 -9.74 9.20
CA ASN A 154 -1.59 -9.37 7.82
C ASN A 154 -0.22 -8.70 7.67
N LEU A 155 0.76 -9.13 8.44
CA LEU A 155 2.12 -8.61 8.36
C LEU A 155 2.95 -9.46 7.37
N TRP A 156 3.38 -8.84 6.29
CA TRP A 156 4.28 -9.42 5.32
C TRP A 156 5.72 -8.98 5.60
N ILE A 157 6.56 -9.90 6.09
CA ILE A 157 7.93 -9.62 6.51
C ILE A 157 8.92 -10.13 5.47
N ALA A 158 9.72 -9.21 4.91
CA ALA A 158 10.85 -9.60 4.07
C ALA A 158 12.08 -9.92 4.93
N ARG A 159 12.75 -11.01 4.57
CA ARG A 159 14.05 -11.36 5.13
C ARG A 159 15.05 -11.57 3.99
N PHE A 160 16.00 -10.67 3.90
CA PHE A 160 17.13 -10.77 2.98
C PHE A 160 18.30 -11.46 3.71
N SER A 161 18.41 -12.78 3.59
CA SER A 161 19.54 -13.53 4.13
C SER A 161 19.72 -14.80 3.32
N ASP A 162 20.98 -15.21 3.14
CA ASP A 162 21.33 -16.47 2.49
C ASP A 162 21.02 -17.69 3.40
N ASP A 163 20.69 -17.46 4.66
CA ASP A 163 20.35 -18.50 5.61
C ASP A 163 18.85 -18.77 5.60
N LEU A 164 18.47 -19.87 4.94
CA LEU A 164 17.08 -20.35 4.86
C LEU A 164 16.58 -21.00 6.15
N ASN A 165 17.42 -21.10 7.19
CA ASN A 165 17.05 -21.66 8.48
C ASN A 165 16.19 -20.63 9.26
N TYR A 166 14.90 -20.74 9.10
CA TYR A 166 13.91 -20.03 9.91
C TYR A 166 13.75 -20.76 11.24
N ALA A 167 14.51 -20.34 12.25
CA ALA A 167 14.15 -20.59 13.64
C ALA A 167 13.25 -19.43 14.07
N GLY A 168 11.95 -19.70 14.17
CA GLY A 168 10.89 -18.78 14.53
C GLY A 168 11.07 -18.14 15.91
#